data_615eaacd7a6e458b975364727ac58f65
#
_entry.id   615eaacd7a6e458b975364727ac58f65
#
_cell.length_a   1.000
_cell.length_b   1.000
_cell.length_c   1.000
_cell.angle_alpha   90.00
_cell.angle_beta   90.00
_cell.angle_gamma   90.00
#
_symmetry.space_group_name_H-M   'P 1'
#
loop_
_entity.id
_entity.type
_entity.pdbx_description
1 polymer ?
#
loop_
_entity_poly.entity_id
_entity_poly.type
_entity_poly.pdbx_seq_one_letter_code
_entity_poly.pdbx_strand_id
1 'polypeptide(L)'
;MKKMAFAALFGAVLSFASSAEANDRLKLILDWYVNPDHGPIIIADKLGYFRQAGLDVDIVAPADASVPTKMVAAGQADLAVSYQQQVHLQVHEGLPVIRVGTLIDSPLNCLMTRDDGSVNAIADLKGKKIGYSVAGVEETLLGTILGQHGVKLSDVELINVNFSLAPSLMSKQVDAVMGAYRNVELNQMAVEGVAGKCFFVEEEGVPVYDELVYVANSDKLDAAERQKISRFLAATEKAAQYIVNHPEKSYEIFSSYSTELKDELNQRAWKDTVARFSRAPASLDHGRWSRYEAYLKEHGLVPSILPVEKLAIDVNAEGSKT
;
A
#
# COMPACT_ATOMS: atom_id res chain seq x y z
N MET A 1 -41.58 64.64 45.75
CA MET A 1 -40.28 63.94 45.70
C MET A 1 -40.51 62.52 45.10
N LYS A 2 -40.23 62.37 43.78
CA LYS A 2 -40.44 61.11 43.04
C LYS A 2 -39.14 60.34 43.04
N LYS A 3 -39.12 59.10 43.58
CA LYS A 3 -37.96 58.17 43.52
C LYS A 3 -38.03 57.41 42.20
N MET A 4 -37.05 57.63 41.33
CA MET A 4 -36.81 56.80 40.13
C MET A 4 -36.01 55.53 40.53
N ALA A 5 -36.56 54.38 40.29
CA ALA A 5 -35.86 53.08 40.42
C ALA A 5 -35.19 52.77 39.08
N PHE A 6 -33.87 52.58 39.10
CA PHE A 6 -33.05 52.12 37.95
C PHE A 6 -33.03 50.59 38.00
N ALA A 7 -33.65 49.94 37.04
CA ALA A 7 -33.54 48.49 36.86
C ALA A 7 -32.32 48.16 35.97
N ALA A 8 -31.28 47.58 36.52
CA ALA A 8 -30.12 47.08 35.78
C ALA A 8 -30.45 45.71 35.18
N LEU A 9 -30.52 45.66 33.84
CA LEU A 9 -30.66 44.43 33.09
C LEU A 9 -29.25 43.79 32.98
N PHE A 10 -29.03 42.69 33.70
CA PHE A 10 -27.81 41.87 33.58
C PHE A 10 -28.04 40.88 32.42
N GLY A 11 -27.47 41.17 31.25
CA GLY A 11 -27.45 40.25 30.11
C GLY A 11 -26.41 39.15 30.35
N ALA A 12 -26.87 37.93 30.59
CA ALA A 12 -26.01 36.74 30.67
C ALA A 12 -25.57 36.38 29.24
N VAL A 13 -24.31 36.65 28.88
CA VAL A 13 -23.68 36.14 27.69
C VAL A 13 -23.34 34.67 27.94
N LEU A 14 -24.14 33.75 27.42
CA LEU A 14 -23.82 32.32 27.35
C LEU A 14 -22.70 32.11 26.31
N SER A 15 -21.47 32.08 26.77
CA SER A 15 -20.33 31.62 25.98
C SER A 15 -20.49 30.12 25.73
N PHE A 16 -20.92 29.73 24.54
CA PHE A 16 -20.78 28.37 24.07
C PHE A 16 -19.28 28.11 23.88
N ALA A 17 -18.65 27.54 24.89
CA ALA A 17 -17.36 26.94 24.74
C ALA A 17 -17.55 25.70 23.85
N SER A 18 -17.26 25.84 22.54
CA SER A 18 -17.08 24.71 21.65
C SER A 18 -15.92 23.90 22.20
N SER A 19 -16.17 22.80 22.86
CA SER A 19 -15.14 21.83 23.21
C SER A 19 -14.54 21.37 21.86
N ALA A 20 -13.32 21.78 21.55
CA ALA A 20 -12.57 21.18 20.46
C ALA A 20 -12.41 19.70 20.82
N GLU A 21 -13.15 18.85 20.14
CA GLU A 21 -13.02 17.41 20.27
C GLU A 21 -11.58 17.06 19.84
N ALA A 22 -10.86 16.33 20.69
CA ALA A 22 -9.50 15.92 20.37
C ALA A 22 -9.55 14.98 19.15
N ASN A 23 -8.62 15.19 18.20
CA ASN A 23 -8.53 14.31 17.03
C ASN A 23 -8.29 12.88 17.46
N ASP A 24 -8.95 11.94 16.78
CA ASP A 24 -8.70 10.52 16.96
C ASP A 24 -7.29 10.17 16.46
N ARG A 25 -6.51 9.51 17.30
CA ARG A 25 -5.19 9.02 16.90
C ARG A 25 -5.33 7.80 16.00
N LEU A 26 -4.50 7.76 14.95
CA LEU A 26 -4.41 6.65 14.03
C LEU A 26 -2.95 6.40 13.69
N LYS A 27 -2.42 5.22 14.03
CA LYS A 27 -1.08 4.80 13.66
C LYS A 27 -1.12 3.98 12.40
N LEU A 28 -0.45 4.48 11.34
CA LEU A 28 -0.28 3.83 10.04
C LEU A 28 1.16 3.38 9.87
N ILE A 29 1.38 2.09 9.64
CA ILE A 29 2.68 1.54 9.25
C ILE A 29 2.70 1.39 7.73
N LEU A 30 3.70 1.95 7.05
CA LEU A 30 3.92 1.76 5.62
C LEU A 30 4.47 0.36 5.34
N ASP A 31 4.42 -0.07 4.08
CA ASP A 31 5.03 -1.33 3.62
C ASP A 31 6.54 -1.21 3.36
N TRP A 32 6.99 0.01 3.06
CA TRP A 32 8.36 0.36 2.66
C TRP A 32 8.78 1.70 3.25
N TYR A 33 10.04 2.13 3.03
CA TYR A 33 10.40 3.54 3.26
C TYR A 33 9.56 4.44 2.35
N VAL A 34 9.36 5.71 2.78
CA VAL A 34 8.53 6.66 2.04
C VAL A 34 9.07 6.83 0.62
N ASN A 35 8.21 6.61 -0.36
CA ASN A 35 8.48 6.75 -1.78
C ASN A 35 7.21 7.26 -2.49
N PRO A 36 7.23 7.54 -3.80
CA PRO A 36 6.10 8.08 -4.55
C PRO A 36 4.78 7.30 -4.42
N ASP A 37 4.81 5.98 -4.18
CA ASP A 37 3.60 5.16 -4.03
C ASP A 37 2.77 5.56 -2.81
N HIS A 38 3.40 6.21 -1.81
CA HIS A 38 2.72 6.77 -0.64
C HIS A 38 2.17 8.19 -0.86
N GLY A 39 2.17 8.69 -2.10
CA GLY A 39 1.75 10.05 -2.46
C GLY A 39 0.45 10.51 -1.78
N PRO A 40 -0.69 9.79 -1.90
CA PRO A 40 -1.96 10.19 -1.30
C PRO A 40 -1.89 10.32 0.23
N ILE A 41 -1.12 9.49 0.91
CA ILE A 41 -0.94 9.53 2.37
C ILE A 41 -0.19 10.81 2.77
N ILE A 42 0.96 11.05 2.13
CA ILE A 42 1.82 12.20 2.45
C ILE A 42 1.14 13.53 2.07
N ILE A 43 0.44 13.57 0.94
CA ILE A 43 -0.31 14.76 0.52
C ILE A 43 -1.49 15.03 1.46
N ALA A 44 -2.21 14.00 1.92
CA ALA A 44 -3.28 14.17 2.90
C ALA A 44 -2.76 14.76 4.21
N ASP A 45 -1.62 14.30 4.69
CA ASP A 45 -0.96 14.84 5.88
C ASP A 45 -0.53 16.30 5.67
N LYS A 46 0.26 16.58 4.63
CA LYS A 46 0.82 17.92 4.33
C LYS A 46 -0.24 18.99 4.09
N LEU A 47 -1.33 18.63 3.41
CA LEU A 47 -2.46 19.54 3.17
C LEU A 47 -3.45 19.58 4.35
N GLY A 48 -3.20 18.82 5.41
CA GLY A 48 -4.02 18.78 6.62
C GLY A 48 -5.38 18.12 6.42
N TYR A 49 -5.54 17.25 5.42
CA TYR A 49 -6.81 16.58 5.17
C TYR A 49 -7.16 15.60 6.29
N PHE A 50 -6.18 14.94 6.90
CA PHE A 50 -6.40 14.10 8.08
C PHE A 50 -6.92 14.94 9.26
N ARG A 51 -6.29 16.08 9.56
CA ARG A 51 -6.74 16.97 10.64
C ARG A 51 -8.14 17.54 10.38
N GLN A 52 -8.47 17.89 9.12
CA GLN A 52 -9.81 18.31 8.72
C GLN A 52 -10.85 17.20 8.92
N ALA A 53 -10.43 15.93 8.81
CA ALA A 53 -11.26 14.76 9.07
C ALA A 53 -11.30 14.36 10.56
N GLY A 54 -10.72 15.16 11.47
CA GLY A 54 -10.65 14.87 12.90
C GLY A 54 -9.69 13.73 13.25
N LEU A 55 -8.60 13.56 12.46
CA LEU A 55 -7.60 12.51 12.66
C LEU A 55 -6.22 13.13 12.94
N ASP A 56 -5.49 12.47 13.85
CA ASP A 56 -4.06 12.68 14.10
C ASP A 56 -3.33 11.40 13.66
N VAL A 57 -2.75 11.42 12.44
CA VAL A 57 -2.17 10.24 11.80
C VAL A 57 -0.66 10.20 12.03
N ASP A 58 -0.20 9.16 12.73
CA ASP A 58 1.22 8.84 12.92
C ASP A 58 1.68 7.89 11.80
N ILE A 59 2.48 8.40 10.84
CA ILE A 59 2.96 7.66 9.66
C ILE A 59 4.36 7.13 9.95
N VAL A 60 4.52 5.81 9.98
CA VAL A 60 5.76 5.13 10.34
C VAL A 60 6.23 4.22 9.22
N ALA A 61 7.47 4.40 8.75
CA ALA A 61 8.10 3.46 7.84
C ALA A 61 8.57 2.22 8.61
N PRO A 62 8.43 0.99 8.06
CA PRO A 62 8.83 -0.22 8.74
C PRO A 62 10.36 -0.41 8.73
N ALA A 63 10.87 -1.15 9.71
CA ALA A 63 12.27 -1.62 9.70
C ALA A 63 12.46 -2.88 8.83
N ASP A 64 11.37 -3.60 8.52
CA ASP A 64 11.33 -4.82 7.70
C ASP A 64 9.97 -4.89 7.00
N ALA A 65 9.97 -5.14 5.68
CA ALA A 65 8.76 -5.16 4.85
C ALA A 65 7.76 -6.29 5.20
N SER A 66 8.18 -7.31 5.94
CA SER A 66 7.30 -8.41 6.39
C SER A 66 6.54 -8.15 7.69
N VAL A 67 6.80 -7.00 8.36
CA VAL A 67 6.31 -6.73 9.73
C VAL A 67 4.99 -5.97 9.80
N PRO A 68 4.63 -5.05 8.88
CA PRO A 68 3.50 -4.12 9.04
C PRO A 68 2.18 -4.79 9.41
N THR A 69 1.77 -5.82 8.68
CA THR A 69 0.50 -6.54 8.93
C THR A 69 0.51 -7.30 10.26
N LYS A 70 1.68 -7.82 10.68
CA LYS A 70 1.82 -8.48 11.99
C LYS A 70 1.65 -7.50 13.14
N MET A 71 2.11 -6.25 12.98
CA MET A 71 1.89 -5.19 13.97
C MET A 71 0.40 -4.83 14.08
N VAL A 72 -0.32 -4.77 12.97
CA VAL A 72 -1.78 -4.57 12.96
C VAL A 72 -2.48 -5.76 13.63
N ALA A 73 -2.15 -6.98 13.27
CA ALA A 73 -2.69 -8.19 13.89
C ALA A 73 -2.47 -8.22 15.41
N ALA A 74 -1.31 -7.77 15.88
CA ALA A 74 -0.97 -7.66 17.30
C ALA A 74 -1.60 -6.42 17.99
N GLY A 75 -2.28 -5.54 17.25
CA GLY A 75 -2.87 -4.31 17.77
C GLY A 75 -1.85 -3.23 18.16
N GLN A 76 -0.66 -3.26 17.57
CA GLN A 76 0.42 -2.28 17.77
C GLN A 76 0.35 -1.12 16.75
N ALA A 77 -0.48 -1.25 15.73
CA ALA A 77 -0.87 -0.21 14.78
C ALA A 77 -2.35 -0.36 14.43
N ASP A 78 -2.98 0.72 13.99
CA ASP A 78 -4.38 0.73 13.57
C ASP A 78 -4.50 0.25 12.12
N LEU A 79 -3.62 0.75 11.24
CA LEU A 79 -3.56 0.41 9.84
C LEU A 79 -2.13 0.04 9.40
N ALA A 80 -2.05 -0.78 8.36
CA ALA A 80 -0.82 -0.97 7.60
C ALA A 80 -1.09 -0.79 6.11
N VAL A 81 -0.08 -0.33 5.37
CA VAL A 81 0.00 -0.57 3.92
C VAL A 81 0.56 -1.99 3.73
N SER A 82 -0.02 -2.73 2.81
CA SER A 82 0.34 -4.11 2.51
C SER A 82 -0.05 -4.47 1.08
N TYR A 83 0.10 -5.72 0.72
CA TYR A 83 -0.13 -6.28 -0.61
C TYR A 83 -1.35 -7.20 -0.62
N GLN A 84 -2.15 -7.19 -1.69
CA GLN A 84 -3.33 -8.08 -1.78
C GLN A 84 -2.93 -9.54 -1.55
N GLN A 85 -1.84 -10.01 -2.15
CA GLN A 85 -1.32 -11.36 -2.00
C GLN A 85 -1.05 -11.73 -0.55
N GLN A 86 -0.41 -10.80 0.18
CA GLN A 86 -0.06 -11.01 1.58
C GLN A 86 -1.32 -11.15 2.45
N VAL A 87 -2.37 -10.35 2.18
CA VAL A 87 -3.64 -10.46 2.90
C VAL A 87 -4.25 -11.86 2.71
N HIS A 88 -4.31 -12.36 1.46
CA HIS A 88 -4.83 -13.71 1.20
C HIS A 88 -4.07 -14.76 2.00
N LEU A 89 -2.75 -14.80 1.88
CA LEU A 89 -1.90 -15.80 2.56
C LEU A 89 -2.05 -15.73 4.08
N GLN A 90 -1.98 -14.54 4.66
CA GLN A 90 -2.02 -14.35 6.11
C GLN A 90 -3.38 -14.67 6.72
N VAL A 91 -4.48 -14.40 6.03
CA VAL A 91 -5.82 -14.81 6.48
C VAL A 91 -5.93 -16.34 6.51
N HIS A 92 -5.37 -17.04 5.51
CA HIS A 92 -5.30 -18.50 5.52
C HIS A 92 -4.40 -19.06 6.63
N GLU A 93 -3.39 -18.32 7.06
CA GLU A 93 -2.54 -18.63 8.21
C GLU A 93 -3.22 -18.30 9.55
N GLY A 94 -4.40 -17.70 9.53
CA GLY A 94 -5.18 -17.37 10.72
C GLY A 94 -4.83 -16.03 11.36
N LEU A 95 -4.10 -15.14 10.67
CA LEU A 95 -3.87 -13.78 11.16
C LEU A 95 -5.19 -12.98 11.09
N PRO A 96 -5.54 -12.22 12.13
CA PRO A 96 -6.73 -11.38 12.15
C PRO A 96 -6.48 -10.07 11.36
N VAL A 97 -6.35 -10.19 10.05
CA VAL A 97 -6.13 -9.06 9.14
C VAL A 97 -7.17 -9.05 8.03
N ILE A 98 -7.54 -7.86 7.56
CA ILE A 98 -8.53 -7.68 6.50
C ILE A 98 -8.22 -6.40 5.71
N ARG A 99 -8.39 -6.44 4.38
CA ARG A 99 -8.31 -5.23 3.56
C ARG A 99 -9.50 -4.31 3.85
N VAL A 100 -9.22 -3.04 4.10
CA VAL A 100 -10.20 -1.99 4.34
C VAL A 100 -10.17 -0.87 3.29
N GLY A 101 -9.15 -0.83 2.44
CA GLY A 101 -9.01 0.17 1.39
C GLY A 101 -7.90 -0.18 0.42
N THR A 102 -7.84 0.53 -0.72
CA THR A 102 -6.81 0.37 -1.77
C THR A 102 -6.07 1.68 -1.99
N LEU A 103 -4.76 1.65 -1.98
CA LEU A 103 -3.88 2.79 -2.29
C LEU A 103 -3.51 2.78 -3.78
N ILE A 104 -3.10 1.61 -4.31
CA ILE A 104 -2.76 1.39 -5.72
C ILE A 104 -3.52 0.18 -6.24
N ASP A 105 -4.35 0.39 -7.26
CA ASP A 105 -5.35 -0.58 -7.75
C ASP A 105 -4.92 -1.36 -9.01
N SER A 106 -3.62 -1.36 -9.31
CA SER A 106 -3.06 -2.09 -10.45
C SER A 106 -1.65 -2.59 -10.15
N PRO A 107 -1.20 -3.73 -10.74
CA PRO A 107 0.12 -4.27 -10.50
C PRO A 107 1.25 -3.30 -10.83
N LEU A 108 2.19 -3.15 -9.90
CA LEU A 108 3.48 -2.47 -10.09
C LEU A 108 4.63 -3.47 -10.16
N ASN A 109 4.44 -4.59 -9.48
CA ASN A 109 5.44 -5.65 -9.34
C ASN A 109 5.85 -6.23 -10.70
N CYS A 110 7.12 -6.54 -10.84
CA CYS A 110 7.66 -7.27 -11.98
C CYS A 110 8.84 -8.16 -11.58
N LEU A 111 9.10 -9.18 -12.38
CA LEU A 111 10.36 -9.90 -12.36
C LEU A 111 11.36 -9.07 -13.16
N MET A 112 12.33 -8.46 -12.46
CA MET A 112 13.28 -7.52 -13.06
C MET A 112 14.65 -8.16 -13.26
N THR A 113 15.25 -7.89 -14.40
CA THR A 113 16.61 -8.31 -14.77
C THR A 113 17.42 -7.12 -15.28
N ARG A 114 18.74 -7.28 -15.37
CA ARG A 114 19.54 -6.36 -16.17
C ARG A 114 19.28 -6.60 -17.66
N ASP A 115 19.21 -5.55 -18.45
CA ASP A 115 19.13 -5.62 -19.91
C ASP A 115 20.55 -5.60 -20.52
N ASP A 116 21.37 -6.57 -20.10
CA ASP A 116 22.78 -6.73 -20.53
C ASP A 116 23.02 -8.03 -21.34
N GLY A 117 21.91 -8.71 -21.72
CA GLY A 117 21.95 -9.98 -22.46
C GLY A 117 22.19 -11.21 -21.57
N SER A 118 22.34 -11.06 -20.24
CA SER A 118 22.55 -12.19 -19.32
C SER A 118 21.27 -13.02 -19.10
N VAL A 119 20.10 -12.38 -19.22
CA VAL A 119 18.76 -12.97 -19.15
C VAL A 119 17.90 -12.36 -20.23
N ASN A 120 17.63 -13.08 -21.30
CA ASN A 120 16.83 -12.62 -22.42
C ASN A 120 15.36 -13.05 -22.30
N ALA A 121 15.12 -14.21 -21.69
CA ALA A 121 13.81 -14.79 -21.43
C ALA A 121 13.75 -15.37 -20.01
N ILE A 122 12.56 -15.57 -19.48
CA ILE A 122 12.33 -16.12 -18.14
C ILE A 122 12.95 -17.53 -18.01
N ALA A 123 12.94 -18.32 -19.09
CA ALA A 123 13.57 -19.65 -19.12
C ALA A 123 15.10 -19.62 -18.83
N ASP A 124 15.78 -18.50 -19.08
CA ASP A 124 17.21 -18.34 -18.82
C ASP A 124 17.53 -18.23 -17.31
N LEU A 125 16.50 -18.11 -16.47
CA LEU A 125 16.64 -18.02 -15.01
C LEU A 125 16.94 -19.38 -14.36
N LYS A 126 16.85 -20.48 -15.07
CA LYS A 126 17.21 -21.80 -14.55
C LYS A 126 18.66 -21.81 -14.05
N GLY A 127 18.87 -22.20 -12.78
CA GLY A 127 20.18 -22.19 -12.11
C GLY A 127 20.67 -20.82 -11.67
N LYS A 128 19.85 -19.77 -11.78
CA LYS A 128 20.16 -18.40 -11.43
C LYS A 128 19.76 -18.02 -10.01
N LYS A 129 20.32 -16.92 -9.53
CA LYS A 129 19.98 -16.30 -8.24
C LYS A 129 18.91 -15.25 -8.42
N ILE A 130 17.82 -15.36 -7.64
CA ILE A 130 16.72 -14.40 -7.66
C ILE A 130 16.58 -13.78 -6.28
N GLY A 131 16.73 -12.45 -6.21
CA GLY A 131 16.51 -11.69 -5.00
C GLY A 131 15.02 -11.44 -4.75
N TYR A 132 14.64 -11.39 -3.46
CA TYR A 132 13.28 -11.05 -3.03
C TYR A 132 13.32 -10.28 -1.70
N SER A 133 12.20 -9.61 -1.33
CA SER A 133 12.09 -8.82 -0.09
C SER A 133 11.05 -9.38 0.88
N VAL A 134 9.86 -9.75 0.40
CA VAL A 134 8.72 -10.18 1.23
C VAL A 134 8.47 -11.68 1.03
N ALA A 135 8.92 -12.47 2.00
CA ALA A 135 8.76 -13.92 1.95
C ALA A 135 7.28 -14.35 1.82
N GLY A 136 7.04 -15.39 1.03
CA GLY A 136 5.72 -15.95 0.74
C GLY A 136 5.00 -15.25 -0.42
N VAL A 137 5.09 -13.94 -0.53
CA VAL A 137 4.43 -13.15 -1.60
C VAL A 137 5.16 -13.35 -2.92
N GLU A 138 6.45 -13.06 -2.93
CA GLU A 138 7.25 -13.08 -4.16
C GLU A 138 7.49 -14.50 -4.64
N GLU A 139 7.67 -15.48 -3.73
CA GLU A 139 7.77 -16.91 -4.11
C GLU A 139 6.48 -17.39 -4.80
N THR A 140 5.31 -16.92 -4.35
CA THR A 140 4.02 -17.24 -4.94
C THR A 140 3.93 -16.75 -6.39
N LEU A 141 4.25 -15.48 -6.62
CA LEU A 141 4.26 -14.88 -7.96
C LEU A 141 5.31 -15.52 -8.84
N LEU A 142 6.53 -15.68 -8.32
CA LEU A 142 7.66 -16.27 -9.04
C LEU A 142 7.40 -17.71 -9.45
N GLY A 143 6.78 -18.52 -8.58
CA GLY A 143 6.43 -19.90 -8.91
C GLY A 143 5.50 -20.01 -10.12
N THR A 144 4.51 -19.13 -10.23
CA THR A 144 3.63 -19.04 -11.40
C THR A 144 4.39 -18.63 -12.65
N ILE A 145 5.13 -17.52 -12.58
CA ILE A 145 5.86 -16.94 -13.70
C ILE A 145 6.87 -17.97 -14.25
N LEU A 146 7.71 -18.54 -13.40
CA LEU A 146 8.68 -19.56 -13.80
C LEU A 146 8.00 -20.79 -14.40
N GLY A 147 6.88 -21.23 -13.80
CA GLY A 147 6.12 -22.40 -14.26
C GLY A 147 5.59 -22.26 -15.68
N GLN A 148 5.15 -21.07 -16.10
CA GLN A 148 4.70 -20.77 -17.46
C GLN A 148 5.84 -20.99 -18.50
N HIS A 149 7.10 -20.88 -18.07
CA HIS A 149 8.29 -21.03 -18.92
C HIS A 149 9.05 -22.34 -18.67
N GLY A 150 8.44 -23.33 -17.99
CA GLY A 150 9.01 -24.65 -17.75
C GLY A 150 10.15 -24.67 -16.72
N VAL A 151 10.31 -23.63 -15.92
CA VAL A 151 11.27 -23.54 -14.81
C VAL A 151 10.53 -23.75 -13.50
N LYS A 152 11.06 -24.59 -12.62
CA LYS A 152 10.50 -24.80 -11.28
C LYS A 152 11.13 -23.82 -10.29
N LEU A 153 10.41 -23.46 -9.23
CA LEU A 153 10.96 -22.65 -8.14
C LEU A 153 12.22 -23.31 -7.52
N SER A 154 12.28 -24.64 -7.48
CA SER A 154 13.45 -25.39 -7.03
C SER A 154 14.65 -25.36 -7.99
N ASP A 155 14.49 -24.86 -9.21
CA ASP A 155 15.57 -24.73 -10.19
C ASP A 155 16.33 -23.39 -10.05
N VAL A 156 15.93 -22.53 -9.13
CA VAL A 156 16.54 -21.20 -8.85
C VAL A 156 16.98 -21.10 -7.39
N GLU A 157 17.94 -20.23 -7.11
CA GLU A 157 18.37 -19.91 -5.75
C GLU A 157 17.69 -18.60 -5.30
N LEU A 158 16.87 -18.67 -4.24
CA LEU A 158 16.19 -17.50 -3.69
C LEU A 158 17.05 -16.84 -2.60
N ILE A 159 17.25 -15.54 -2.71
CA ILE A 159 18.06 -14.76 -1.77
C ILE A 159 17.22 -13.59 -1.24
N ASN A 160 16.99 -13.56 0.07
CA ASN A 160 16.39 -12.40 0.70
C ASN A 160 17.38 -11.23 0.66
N VAL A 161 17.02 -10.17 -0.07
CA VAL A 161 17.83 -8.95 -0.22
C VAL A 161 17.24 -7.77 0.56
N ASN A 162 16.19 -8.01 1.35
CA ASN A 162 15.48 -6.99 2.10
C ASN A 162 15.14 -5.78 1.21
N PHE A 163 15.40 -4.54 1.64
CA PHE A 163 15.14 -3.32 0.88
C PHE A 163 16.12 -3.06 -0.30
N SER A 164 16.99 -4.02 -0.64
CA SER A 164 18.09 -3.84 -1.61
C SER A 164 17.82 -4.50 -2.96
N LEU A 165 16.59 -4.47 -3.48
CA LEU A 165 16.22 -5.11 -4.75
C LEU A 165 17.09 -4.61 -5.92
N ALA A 166 16.97 -3.36 -6.33
CA ALA A 166 17.74 -2.79 -7.44
C ALA A 166 19.27 -2.78 -7.15
N PRO A 167 19.76 -2.40 -5.96
CA PRO A 167 21.20 -2.46 -5.66
C PRO A 167 21.79 -3.87 -5.78
N SER A 168 21.10 -4.92 -5.33
CA SER A 168 21.57 -6.31 -5.44
C SER A 168 21.62 -6.78 -6.90
N LEU A 169 20.66 -6.35 -7.72
CA LEU A 169 20.62 -6.64 -9.15
C LEU A 169 21.75 -5.91 -9.90
N MET A 170 21.94 -4.61 -9.66
CA MET A 170 22.98 -3.80 -10.27
C MET A 170 24.40 -4.27 -9.93
N SER A 171 24.63 -4.64 -8.67
CA SER A 171 25.92 -5.19 -8.21
C SER A 171 26.20 -6.62 -8.66
N LYS A 172 25.25 -7.28 -9.36
CA LYS A 172 25.33 -8.67 -9.80
C LYS A 172 25.40 -9.69 -8.64
N GLN A 173 24.93 -9.32 -7.46
CA GLN A 173 24.76 -10.24 -6.34
C GLN A 173 23.67 -11.26 -6.66
N VAL A 174 22.64 -10.83 -7.42
CA VAL A 174 21.59 -11.66 -7.98
C VAL A 174 21.46 -11.44 -9.50
N ASP A 175 20.88 -12.39 -10.20
CA ASP A 175 20.64 -12.32 -11.65
C ASP A 175 19.31 -11.65 -12.00
N ALA A 176 18.33 -11.80 -11.13
CA ALA A 176 17.00 -11.18 -11.21
C ALA A 176 16.52 -10.80 -9.82
N VAL A 177 15.48 -9.97 -9.74
CA VAL A 177 14.75 -9.69 -8.51
C VAL A 177 13.24 -9.79 -8.77
N MET A 178 12.52 -10.37 -7.80
CA MET A 178 11.07 -10.37 -7.73
C MET A 178 10.66 -9.40 -6.62
N GLY A 179 9.57 -8.66 -6.81
CA GLY A 179 9.16 -7.61 -5.86
C GLY A 179 9.57 -6.20 -6.28
N ALA A 180 10.34 -6.06 -7.35
CA ALA A 180 10.70 -4.75 -7.89
C ALA A 180 9.50 -4.08 -8.55
N TYR A 181 9.32 -2.78 -8.31
CA TYR A 181 8.26 -1.99 -8.91
C TYR A 181 8.75 -1.29 -10.17
N ARG A 182 7.95 -1.43 -11.25
CA ARG A 182 8.25 -0.84 -12.57
C ARG A 182 8.36 0.69 -12.57
N ASN A 183 7.74 1.35 -11.61
CA ASN A 183 7.79 2.80 -11.43
C ASN A 183 8.91 3.28 -10.50
N VAL A 184 9.46 2.45 -9.64
CA VAL A 184 10.52 2.81 -8.67
C VAL A 184 11.86 2.16 -9.05
N GLU A 185 12.01 0.84 -8.93
CA GLU A 185 13.30 0.17 -9.12
C GLU A 185 13.80 0.23 -10.56
N LEU A 186 12.90 0.22 -11.56
CA LEU A 186 13.33 0.41 -12.95
C LEU A 186 13.89 1.82 -13.20
N ASN A 187 13.28 2.83 -12.60
CA ASN A 187 13.80 4.20 -12.61
C ASN A 187 15.11 4.33 -11.82
N GLN A 188 15.24 3.62 -10.69
CA GLN A 188 16.47 3.59 -9.92
C GLN A 188 17.64 3.05 -10.76
N MET A 189 17.45 1.92 -11.43
CA MET A 189 18.47 1.38 -12.33
C MET A 189 18.84 2.37 -13.45
N ALA A 190 17.83 3.02 -14.05
CA ALA A 190 18.05 3.98 -15.13
C ALA A 190 18.84 5.23 -14.65
N VAL A 191 18.56 5.74 -13.45
CA VAL A 191 19.32 6.86 -12.85
C VAL A 191 20.77 6.49 -12.58
N GLU A 192 21.01 5.23 -12.16
CA GLU A 192 22.35 4.69 -11.92
C GLU A 192 23.07 4.24 -13.21
N GLY A 193 22.47 4.47 -14.39
CA GLY A 193 23.06 4.13 -15.68
C GLY A 193 23.07 2.64 -16.02
N VAL A 194 22.27 1.83 -15.35
CA VAL A 194 22.09 0.40 -15.61
C VAL A 194 20.77 0.17 -16.30
N ALA A 195 20.78 -0.43 -17.50
CA ALA A 195 19.56 -0.79 -18.20
C ALA A 195 18.87 -1.96 -17.47
N GLY A 196 17.61 -1.77 -17.09
CA GLY A 196 16.74 -2.78 -16.51
C GLY A 196 15.66 -3.24 -17.47
N LYS A 197 15.20 -4.48 -17.31
CA LYS A 197 14.09 -5.08 -18.05
C LYS A 197 13.11 -5.69 -17.06
N CYS A 198 11.82 -5.38 -17.20
CA CYS A 198 10.73 -5.98 -16.43
C CYS A 198 9.96 -6.99 -17.26
N PHE A 199 9.69 -8.17 -16.69
CA PHE A 199 8.64 -9.08 -17.10
C PHE A 199 7.42 -8.81 -16.19
N PHE A 200 6.34 -8.31 -16.77
CA PHE A 200 5.16 -7.89 -16.00
C PHE A 200 4.36 -9.10 -15.54
N VAL A 201 4.05 -9.16 -14.26
CA VAL A 201 3.42 -10.33 -13.65
C VAL A 201 2.05 -10.66 -14.29
N GLU A 202 1.29 -9.64 -14.69
CA GLU A 202 -0.01 -9.80 -15.33
C GLU A 202 0.07 -10.31 -16.78
N GLU A 203 1.24 -10.23 -17.42
CA GLU A 203 1.52 -10.81 -18.75
C GLU A 203 2.03 -12.25 -18.63
N GLU A 204 2.43 -12.66 -17.42
CA GLU A 204 3.06 -13.95 -17.12
C GLU A 204 2.15 -14.86 -16.28
N GLY A 205 0.82 -14.72 -16.45
CA GLY A 205 -0.17 -15.64 -15.90
C GLY A 205 -0.69 -15.31 -14.50
N VAL A 206 -0.27 -14.21 -13.90
CA VAL A 206 -0.82 -13.72 -12.63
C VAL A 206 -2.05 -12.85 -12.90
N PRO A 207 -3.21 -13.09 -12.31
CA PRO A 207 -4.38 -12.22 -12.47
C PRO A 207 -4.09 -10.80 -11.97
N VAL A 208 -4.71 -9.80 -12.60
CA VAL A 208 -4.65 -8.40 -12.11
C VAL A 208 -5.17 -8.33 -10.68
N TYR A 209 -4.42 -7.62 -9.82
CA TYR A 209 -4.69 -7.46 -8.38
C TYR A 209 -4.46 -6.01 -7.93
N ASP A 210 -4.86 -5.69 -6.69
CA ASP A 210 -4.55 -4.43 -6.03
C ASP A 210 -3.13 -4.50 -5.46
N GLU A 211 -2.20 -3.64 -5.95
CA GLU A 211 -0.81 -3.70 -5.51
C GLU A 211 -0.65 -3.29 -4.06
N LEU A 212 -1.12 -2.09 -3.70
CA LEU A 212 -1.03 -1.60 -2.33
C LEU A 212 -2.43 -1.40 -1.73
N VAL A 213 -2.63 -2.04 -0.59
CA VAL A 213 -3.91 -2.01 0.14
C VAL A 213 -3.72 -1.53 1.58
N TYR A 214 -4.76 -0.92 2.16
CA TYR A 214 -4.81 -0.64 3.58
C TYR A 214 -5.42 -1.83 4.32
N VAL A 215 -4.75 -2.27 5.36
CA VAL A 215 -5.10 -3.44 6.17
C VAL A 215 -5.36 -3.04 7.61
N ALA A 216 -6.44 -3.56 8.20
CA ALA A 216 -6.81 -3.39 9.60
C ALA A 216 -6.88 -4.75 10.32
N ASN A 217 -6.98 -4.72 11.65
CA ASN A 217 -7.25 -5.91 12.44
C ASN A 217 -8.75 -6.25 12.35
N SER A 218 -9.09 -7.43 11.79
CA SER A 218 -10.47 -7.87 11.59
C SER A 218 -11.26 -8.01 12.89
N ASP A 219 -10.59 -8.38 14.00
CA ASP A 219 -11.23 -8.58 15.30
C ASP A 219 -11.58 -7.27 16.04
N LYS A 220 -11.03 -6.13 15.53
CA LYS A 220 -11.21 -4.81 16.14
C LYS A 220 -12.09 -3.86 15.34
N LEU A 221 -12.69 -4.32 14.23
CA LEU A 221 -13.51 -3.52 13.33
C LEU A 221 -14.94 -3.30 13.86
N ASP A 222 -15.09 -2.66 15.00
CA ASP A 222 -16.39 -2.16 15.45
C ASP A 222 -16.85 -0.91 14.67
N ALA A 223 -18.01 -0.38 14.99
CA ALA A 223 -18.59 0.78 14.29
C ALA A 223 -17.72 2.03 14.41
N ALA A 224 -17.07 2.27 15.55
CA ALA A 224 -16.21 3.43 15.77
C ALA A 224 -14.91 3.31 14.96
N GLU A 225 -14.29 2.13 14.94
CA GLU A 225 -13.09 1.87 14.16
C GLU A 225 -13.36 1.98 12.65
N ARG A 226 -14.48 1.42 12.17
CA ARG A 226 -14.91 1.58 10.76
C ARG A 226 -15.12 3.05 10.40
N GLN A 227 -15.72 3.85 11.26
CA GLN A 227 -15.91 5.29 11.03
C GLN A 227 -14.57 6.04 11.00
N LYS A 228 -13.63 5.70 11.89
CA LYS A 228 -12.27 6.26 11.89
C LYS A 228 -11.54 5.95 10.58
N ILE A 229 -11.58 4.70 10.14
CA ILE A 229 -10.99 4.25 8.87
C ILE A 229 -11.67 4.92 7.66
N SER A 230 -13.00 5.05 7.66
CA SER A 230 -13.73 5.74 6.59
C SER A 230 -13.26 7.19 6.42
N ARG A 231 -13.06 7.93 7.52
CA ARG A 231 -12.52 9.30 7.49
C ARG A 231 -11.09 9.34 6.95
N PHE A 232 -10.26 8.36 7.30
CA PHE A 232 -8.91 8.22 6.76
C PHE A 232 -8.93 8.00 5.25
N LEU A 233 -9.75 7.07 4.75
CA LEU A 233 -9.88 6.78 3.33
C LEU A 233 -10.44 7.97 2.54
N ALA A 234 -11.42 8.69 3.09
CA ALA A 234 -11.93 9.91 2.45
C ALA A 234 -10.87 11.01 2.34
N ALA A 235 -9.98 11.14 3.33
CA ALA A 235 -8.88 12.09 3.28
C ALA A 235 -7.81 11.68 2.24
N THR A 236 -7.51 10.39 2.11
CA THR A 236 -6.58 9.88 1.08
C THR A 236 -7.18 9.96 -0.32
N GLU A 237 -8.48 9.72 -0.49
CA GLU A 237 -9.21 9.95 -1.75
C GLU A 237 -9.10 11.40 -2.21
N LYS A 238 -9.38 12.35 -1.30
CA LYS A 238 -9.24 13.78 -1.59
C LYS A 238 -7.81 14.12 -2.01
N ALA A 239 -6.80 13.51 -1.39
CA ALA A 239 -5.40 13.69 -1.76
C ALA A 239 -5.08 13.08 -3.14
N ALA A 240 -5.55 11.88 -3.45
CA ALA A 240 -5.38 11.25 -4.75
C ALA A 240 -6.00 12.10 -5.88
N GLN A 241 -7.20 12.64 -5.66
CA GLN A 241 -7.85 13.57 -6.59
C GLN A 241 -7.04 14.88 -6.75
N TYR A 242 -6.50 15.42 -5.67
CA TYR A 242 -5.63 16.59 -5.73
C TYR A 242 -4.36 16.33 -6.55
N ILE A 243 -3.71 15.17 -6.35
CA ILE A 243 -2.51 14.76 -7.08
C ILE A 243 -2.78 14.69 -8.58
N VAL A 244 -3.86 14.04 -8.99
CA VAL A 244 -4.21 13.88 -10.42
C VAL A 244 -4.49 15.22 -11.07
N ASN A 245 -5.13 16.16 -10.36
CA ASN A 245 -5.45 17.48 -10.89
C ASN A 245 -4.26 18.46 -10.84
N HIS A 246 -3.27 18.22 -9.98
CA HIS A 246 -2.13 19.10 -9.76
C HIS A 246 -0.82 18.31 -9.61
N PRO A 247 -0.40 17.49 -10.58
CA PRO A 247 0.69 16.52 -10.41
C PRO A 247 2.03 17.16 -10.07
N GLU A 248 2.39 18.29 -10.70
CA GLU A 248 3.65 19.00 -10.44
C GLU A 248 3.65 19.64 -9.05
N LYS A 249 2.56 20.32 -8.70
CA LYS A 249 2.41 20.95 -7.38
C LYS A 249 2.39 19.91 -6.27
N SER A 250 1.78 18.79 -6.53
CA SER A 250 1.75 17.67 -5.58
C SER A 250 3.14 17.07 -5.36
N TYR A 251 3.97 16.99 -6.39
CA TYR A 251 5.37 16.56 -6.21
C TYR A 251 6.16 17.54 -5.33
N GLU A 252 6.00 18.85 -5.53
CA GLU A 252 6.63 19.86 -4.67
C GLU A 252 6.24 19.65 -3.18
N ILE A 253 4.96 19.40 -2.92
CA ILE A 253 4.44 19.15 -1.57
C ILE A 253 4.97 17.81 -1.04
N PHE A 254 4.88 16.73 -1.81
CA PHE A 254 5.37 15.40 -1.47
C PHE A 254 6.87 15.44 -1.13
N SER A 255 7.69 15.99 -2.00
CA SER A 255 9.13 16.07 -1.82
C SER A 255 9.57 17.00 -0.68
N SER A 256 8.66 17.84 -0.15
CA SER A 256 8.89 18.62 1.07
C SER A 256 8.84 17.79 2.35
N TYR A 257 8.39 16.53 2.27
CA TYR A 257 8.30 15.63 3.43
C TYR A 257 9.69 15.29 3.98
N SER A 258 10.63 14.98 3.08
CA SER A 258 12.05 14.80 3.45
C SER A 258 12.97 15.24 2.31
N THR A 259 14.27 15.42 2.63
CA THR A 259 15.27 15.84 1.64
C THR A 259 15.59 14.76 0.62
N GLU A 260 15.48 13.50 1.02
CA GLU A 260 15.75 12.31 0.19
C GLU A 260 14.75 12.17 -0.97
N LEU A 261 13.56 12.75 -0.83
CA LEU A 261 12.49 12.68 -1.85
C LEU A 261 12.65 13.70 -2.98
N LYS A 262 13.73 14.52 -2.97
CA LYS A 262 13.95 15.59 -3.98
C LYS A 262 14.83 15.16 -5.14
N ASP A 263 15.32 13.93 -5.13
CA ASP A 263 16.23 13.41 -6.13
C ASP A 263 15.54 13.10 -7.49
N GLU A 264 16.34 12.76 -8.47
CA GLU A 264 15.88 12.44 -9.83
C GLU A 264 15.05 11.15 -9.85
N LEU A 265 15.39 10.16 -9.01
CA LEU A 265 14.64 8.92 -8.88
C LEU A 265 13.19 9.21 -8.49
N ASN A 266 13.00 9.92 -7.37
CA ASN A 266 11.66 10.22 -6.88
C ASN A 266 10.85 11.10 -7.85
N GLN A 267 11.52 12.01 -8.60
CA GLN A 267 10.86 12.81 -9.61
C GLN A 267 10.34 11.96 -10.79
N ARG A 268 11.14 11.00 -11.26
CA ARG A 268 10.74 10.08 -12.34
C ARG A 268 9.63 9.14 -11.85
N ALA A 269 9.85 8.49 -10.73
CA ALA A 269 8.90 7.56 -10.14
C ALA A 269 7.55 8.23 -9.85
N TRP A 270 7.53 9.50 -9.38
CA TRP A 270 6.28 10.25 -9.19
C TRP A 270 5.44 10.33 -10.47
N LYS A 271 6.06 10.65 -11.60
CA LYS A 271 5.35 10.77 -12.89
C LYS A 271 4.71 9.44 -13.29
N ASP A 272 5.41 8.34 -13.06
CA ASP A 272 4.96 6.99 -13.42
C ASP A 272 3.90 6.46 -12.44
N THR A 273 3.86 7.00 -11.20
CA THR A 273 2.93 6.55 -10.14
C THR A 273 1.58 7.26 -10.17
N VAL A 274 1.53 8.56 -10.53
CA VAL A 274 0.31 9.40 -10.42
C VAL A 274 -0.94 8.75 -11.02
N ALA A 275 -0.80 8.05 -12.16
CA ALA A 275 -1.91 7.41 -12.84
C ALA A 275 -2.40 6.10 -12.15
N ARG A 276 -1.64 5.61 -11.16
CA ARG A 276 -1.86 4.32 -10.50
C ARG A 276 -2.60 4.42 -9.17
N PHE A 277 -2.72 5.63 -8.62
CA PHE A 277 -3.44 5.83 -7.35
C PHE A 277 -4.92 5.49 -7.49
N SER A 278 -5.44 4.70 -6.55
CA SER A 278 -6.86 4.48 -6.44
C SER A 278 -7.60 5.79 -6.21
N ARG A 279 -8.62 6.05 -7.04
CA ARG A 279 -9.45 7.26 -6.96
C ARG A 279 -10.71 7.06 -6.11
N ALA A 280 -10.92 5.85 -5.66
CA ALA A 280 -12.01 5.45 -4.77
C ALA A 280 -11.46 4.39 -3.79
N PRO A 281 -10.58 4.77 -2.85
CA PRO A 281 -9.84 3.83 -2.01
C PRO A 281 -10.72 2.93 -1.15
N ALA A 282 -11.92 3.37 -0.77
CA ALA A 282 -12.86 2.54 -0.03
C ALA A 282 -13.51 1.45 -0.88
N SER A 283 -13.68 1.67 -2.19
CA SER A 283 -14.35 0.72 -3.08
C SER A 283 -13.65 -0.63 -3.13
N LEU A 284 -14.44 -1.71 -3.21
CA LEU A 284 -13.97 -3.07 -3.29
C LEU A 284 -14.45 -3.73 -4.60
N ASP A 285 -13.50 -4.18 -5.43
CA ASP A 285 -13.79 -5.06 -6.57
C ASP A 285 -13.84 -6.52 -6.09
N HIS A 286 -15.04 -6.97 -5.69
CA HIS A 286 -15.28 -8.36 -5.26
C HIS A 286 -14.84 -9.38 -6.32
N GLY A 287 -15.02 -9.07 -7.60
CA GLY A 287 -14.64 -9.96 -8.69
C GLY A 287 -13.13 -10.16 -8.78
N ARG A 288 -12.34 -9.08 -8.61
CA ARG A 288 -10.88 -9.12 -8.59
C ARG A 288 -10.37 -9.98 -7.43
N TRP A 289 -10.86 -9.74 -6.22
CA TRP A 289 -10.48 -10.48 -5.02
C TRP A 289 -10.86 -11.96 -5.10
N SER A 290 -12.06 -12.27 -5.60
CA SER A 290 -12.50 -13.65 -5.81
C SER A 290 -11.67 -14.40 -6.87
N ARG A 291 -11.35 -13.74 -7.99
CA ARG A 291 -10.49 -14.35 -9.05
C ARG A 291 -9.09 -14.63 -8.52
N TYR A 292 -8.54 -13.71 -7.73
CA TYR A 292 -7.21 -13.89 -7.17
C TYR A 292 -7.18 -15.04 -6.14
N GLU A 293 -8.20 -15.16 -5.29
CA GLU A 293 -8.35 -16.29 -4.37
C GLU A 293 -8.45 -17.65 -5.11
N ALA A 294 -9.24 -17.69 -6.18
CA ALA A 294 -9.36 -18.87 -7.03
C ALA A 294 -8.01 -19.27 -7.68
N TYR A 295 -7.28 -18.27 -8.18
CA TYR A 295 -5.93 -18.44 -8.72
C TYR A 295 -4.97 -19.02 -7.68
N LEU A 296 -4.93 -18.52 -6.46
CA LEU A 296 -4.09 -19.05 -5.38
C LEU A 296 -4.44 -20.53 -5.08
N LYS A 297 -5.74 -20.84 -5.07
CA LYS A 297 -6.20 -22.22 -4.85
C LYS A 297 -5.80 -23.14 -6.00
N GLU A 298 -5.95 -22.72 -7.25
CA GLU A 298 -5.57 -23.49 -8.44
C GLU A 298 -4.08 -23.85 -8.44
N HIS A 299 -3.22 -22.93 -7.98
CA HIS A 299 -1.78 -23.12 -7.88
C HIS A 299 -1.33 -23.82 -6.57
N GLY A 300 -2.29 -24.23 -5.73
CA GLY A 300 -1.99 -24.95 -4.48
C GLY A 300 -1.35 -24.08 -3.38
N LEU A 301 -1.47 -22.75 -3.50
CA LEU A 301 -0.87 -21.78 -2.60
C LEU A 301 -1.71 -21.54 -1.34
N VAL A 302 -3.01 -21.84 -1.44
CA VAL A 302 -3.94 -21.81 -0.31
C VAL A 302 -4.74 -23.11 -0.22
N PRO A 303 -5.17 -23.53 0.99
CA PRO A 303 -5.81 -24.83 1.17
C PRO A 303 -7.27 -24.90 0.70
N SER A 304 -7.96 -23.75 0.63
CA SER A 304 -9.38 -23.63 0.27
C SER A 304 -9.66 -22.27 -0.33
N ILE A 305 -10.86 -22.05 -0.87
CA ILE A 305 -11.34 -20.74 -1.29
C ILE A 305 -12.12 -20.13 -0.11
N LEU A 306 -11.71 -18.94 0.32
CA LEU A 306 -12.44 -18.14 1.30
C LEU A 306 -13.41 -17.16 0.60
N PRO A 307 -14.55 -16.84 1.24
CA PRO A 307 -15.41 -15.76 0.76
C PRO A 307 -14.69 -14.41 0.89
N VAL A 308 -14.94 -13.49 -0.06
CA VAL A 308 -14.24 -12.20 -0.13
C VAL A 308 -14.39 -11.40 1.17
N GLU A 309 -15.50 -11.51 1.86
CA GLU A 309 -15.81 -10.82 3.13
C GLU A 309 -14.87 -11.21 4.29
N LYS A 310 -14.13 -12.33 4.14
CA LYS A 310 -13.06 -12.72 5.07
C LYS A 310 -11.71 -12.08 4.73
N LEU A 311 -11.55 -11.62 3.50
CA LEU A 311 -10.31 -11.09 2.95
C LEU A 311 -10.34 -9.56 2.83
N ALA A 312 -11.50 -9.01 2.44
CA ALA A 312 -11.65 -7.59 2.11
C ALA A 312 -13.08 -7.10 2.37
N ILE A 313 -13.18 -5.86 2.82
CA ILE A 313 -14.48 -5.18 2.99
C ILE A 313 -14.43 -3.77 2.39
N ASP A 314 -15.61 -3.26 2.04
CA ASP A 314 -15.86 -1.82 1.93
C ASP A 314 -16.34 -1.34 3.31
N VAL A 315 -15.57 -0.47 3.94
CA VAL A 315 -15.90 0.03 5.29
C VAL A 315 -17.15 0.91 5.32
N ASN A 316 -17.55 1.44 4.16
CA ASN A 316 -18.71 2.31 3.99
C ASN A 316 -19.97 1.51 3.63
N ALA A 317 -19.84 0.25 3.23
CA ALA A 317 -21.01 -0.60 3.02
C ALA A 317 -21.73 -0.81 4.35
N GLU A 318 -23.02 -0.51 4.39
CA GLU A 318 -23.86 -0.83 5.53
C GLU A 318 -23.72 -2.32 5.83
N GLY A 319 -23.39 -2.64 7.10
CA GLY A 319 -23.17 -4.01 7.51
C GLY A 319 -24.33 -4.88 7.08
N SER A 320 -24.11 -5.78 6.12
CA SER A 320 -25.01 -6.88 5.83
C SER A 320 -25.26 -7.60 7.15
N LYS A 321 -26.46 -7.41 7.72
CA LYS A 321 -26.91 -8.17 8.87
C LYS A 321 -26.94 -9.64 8.45
N THR A 322 -25.90 -10.38 8.83
CA THR A 322 -25.92 -11.83 8.82
C THR A 322 -26.69 -12.33 10.03
#